data_e80e9e75b6aa9f8f53885630e7c608fa
#
_entry.id   e80e9e75b6aa9f8f53885630e7c608fa
#
_cell.length_a   1.000
_cell.length_b   1.000
_cell.length_c   1.000
_cell.angle_alpha   90.00
_cell.angle_beta   90.00
_cell.angle_gamma   90.00
#
_symmetry.space_group_name_H-M   'P 1'
#
loop_
_entity.id
_entity.type
_entity.pdbx_description
1 polymer ?
#
loop_
_entity_poly.entity_id
_entity_poly.type
_entity_poly.pdbx_seq_one_letter_code
_entity_poly.pdbx_strand_id
1 'polypeptide(L)'
;MTESELTLAKFPALKTARGLKNVFRPVELTNIDDTHHAFIVRYSGDYITHTHDKDEFVYIMEGSLVMEMDGRDEEVRQGEAILIPAGTAHRPRCKNFALGLVLETRGNQKQMDPQV
;
A
#
# COMPACT_ATOMS: atom_id res chain seq x y z
N MET A 1 30.12 10.42 0.97
CA MET A 1 29.61 9.11 0.53
C MET A 1 30.62 8.48 -0.41
N THR A 2 31.02 7.29 -0.13
CA THR A 2 31.93 6.55 -1.00
C THR A 2 31.14 5.88 -2.12
N GLU A 3 31.85 5.43 -3.15
CA GLU A 3 31.22 4.76 -4.27
C GLU A 3 30.50 3.47 -3.85
N SER A 4 31.01 2.76 -2.84
CA SER A 4 30.37 1.57 -2.32
C SER A 4 29.02 1.87 -1.66
N GLU A 5 28.82 3.10 -1.20
CA GLU A 5 27.55 3.52 -0.59
C GLU A 5 26.53 3.91 -1.64
N LEU A 6 26.96 4.05 -2.89
CA LEU A 6 26.09 4.34 -4.03
C LEU A 6 25.66 3.07 -4.74
N THR A 7 25.76 1.93 -4.07
CA THR A 7 25.38 0.64 -4.64
C THR A 7 23.94 0.68 -5.11
N LEU A 8 23.72 0.26 -6.35
CA LEU A 8 22.37 0.10 -6.86
C LEU A 8 21.69 -1.01 -6.10
N ALA A 9 20.50 -0.73 -5.60
CA ALA A 9 19.71 -1.70 -4.87
C ALA A 9 18.61 -2.25 -5.78
N LYS A 10 18.41 -3.56 -5.69
CA LYS A 10 17.39 -4.26 -6.42
C LYS A 10 16.56 -5.07 -5.43
N PHE A 11 15.25 -4.95 -5.52
CA PHE A 11 14.35 -5.59 -4.58
C PHE A 11 13.48 -6.62 -5.30
N PRO A 12 13.48 -7.89 -4.86
CA PRO A 12 12.55 -8.88 -5.41
C PRO A 12 11.17 -8.67 -4.79
N ALA A 13 10.52 -7.55 -5.13
CA ALA A 13 9.32 -7.07 -4.46
C ALA A 13 8.19 -8.10 -4.46
N LEU A 14 7.89 -8.69 -5.61
CA LEU A 14 6.81 -9.67 -5.70
C LEU A 14 7.13 -10.95 -4.91
N LYS A 15 8.36 -11.44 -5.04
CA LYS A 15 8.77 -12.63 -4.30
C LYS A 15 8.69 -12.40 -2.79
N THR A 16 9.15 -11.25 -2.33
CA THR A 16 9.10 -10.90 -0.90
C THR A 16 7.66 -10.75 -0.44
N ALA A 17 6.82 -10.10 -1.25
CA ALA A 17 5.41 -9.93 -0.92
C ALA A 17 4.69 -11.27 -0.82
N ARG A 18 5.01 -12.22 -1.70
CA ARG A 18 4.44 -13.56 -1.64
C ARG A 18 4.77 -14.29 -0.34
N GLY A 19 5.87 -13.92 0.30
CA GLY A 19 6.28 -14.50 1.57
C GLY A 19 5.66 -13.85 2.80
N LEU A 20 4.92 -12.76 2.64
CA LEU A 20 4.30 -12.08 3.78
C LEU A 20 3.22 -12.98 4.39
N LYS A 21 3.25 -13.12 5.71
CA LYS A 21 2.32 -13.97 6.45
C LYS A 21 1.17 -13.18 7.07
N ASN A 22 1.40 -11.90 7.37
CA ASN A 22 0.42 -11.07 8.04
C ASN A 22 -0.28 -10.17 7.02
N VAL A 23 -1.61 -10.09 7.13
CA VAL A 23 -2.40 -9.22 6.26
C VAL A 23 -2.48 -7.82 6.85
N PHE A 24 -2.59 -6.81 5.98
CA PHE A 24 -2.72 -5.40 6.36
C PHE A 24 -1.58 -4.89 7.24
N ARG A 25 -0.39 -5.48 7.11
CA ARG A 25 0.82 -5.06 7.81
C ARG A 25 1.90 -4.71 6.79
N PRO A 26 2.02 -3.42 6.44
CA PRO A 26 3.02 -3.00 5.46
C PRO A 26 4.45 -3.30 5.95
N VAL A 27 5.28 -3.74 5.01
CA VAL A 27 6.70 -3.96 5.25
C VAL A 27 7.46 -3.03 4.32
N GLU A 28 8.28 -2.17 4.88
CA GLU A 28 9.03 -1.19 4.10
C GLU A 28 10.09 -1.87 3.23
N LEU A 29 10.10 -1.53 1.95
CA LEU A 29 11.15 -1.96 1.03
C LEU A 29 12.31 -0.97 1.03
N THR A 30 12.02 0.31 0.92
CA THR A 30 13.05 1.32 0.79
C THR A 30 12.51 2.71 1.03
N ASN A 31 13.43 3.65 1.24
CA ASN A 31 13.16 5.08 1.26
C ASN A 31 13.51 5.69 -0.08
N ILE A 32 12.83 6.76 -0.44
CA ILE A 32 13.08 7.52 -1.64
C ILE A 32 13.29 8.97 -1.22
N ASP A 33 14.52 9.47 -1.37
CA ASP A 33 14.91 10.86 -1.04
C ASP A 33 14.57 11.28 0.40
N ASP A 34 14.46 10.33 1.32
CA ASP A 34 14.04 10.61 2.69
C ASP A 34 12.69 11.31 2.81
N THR A 35 11.96 11.44 1.71
CA THR A 35 10.63 12.07 1.69
C THR A 35 9.51 11.08 1.49
N HIS A 36 9.81 9.95 0.87
CA HIS A 36 8.83 8.92 0.55
C HIS A 36 9.35 7.55 0.94
N HIS A 37 8.44 6.60 1.04
CA HIS A 37 8.83 5.20 1.20
C HIS A 37 7.93 4.29 0.37
N ALA A 38 8.49 3.14 0.03
CA ALA A 38 7.77 2.08 -0.68
C ALA A 38 7.58 0.92 0.27
N PHE A 39 6.35 0.41 0.32
CA PHE A 39 6.01 -0.77 1.12
C PHE A 39 5.49 -1.89 0.25
N ILE A 40 5.55 -3.10 0.79
CA ILE A 40 4.76 -4.22 0.26
C ILE A 40 3.74 -4.60 1.32
N VAL A 41 2.56 -5.00 0.85
CA VAL A 41 1.42 -5.33 1.71
C VAL A 41 0.71 -6.55 1.17
N ARG A 42 0.31 -7.44 2.07
CA ARG A 42 -0.61 -8.52 1.74
C ARG A 42 -2.00 -8.14 2.23
N TYR A 43 -2.97 -8.22 1.32
CA TYR A 43 -4.38 -7.94 1.62
C TYR A 43 -5.16 -9.25 1.59
N SER A 44 -6.03 -9.44 2.57
CA SER A 44 -7.03 -10.51 2.56
C SER A 44 -8.07 -10.16 3.62
N GLY A 45 -9.33 -10.24 3.25
CA GLY A 45 -10.42 -9.82 4.13
C GLY A 45 -10.71 -8.32 4.02
N ASP A 46 -11.50 -7.82 4.93
CA ASP A 46 -11.93 -6.43 4.95
C ASP A 46 -11.15 -5.67 6.01
N TYR A 47 -10.64 -4.51 5.63
CA TYR A 47 -10.03 -3.60 6.59
C TYR A 47 -11.07 -2.59 7.05
N ILE A 48 -10.74 -1.79 8.07
CA ILE A 48 -11.63 -0.76 8.57
C ILE A 48 -11.50 0.52 7.75
N THR A 49 -12.57 1.30 7.70
CA THR A 49 -12.56 2.59 7.02
C THR A 49 -11.64 3.55 7.75
N HIS A 50 -10.81 4.25 7.00
CA HIS A 50 -9.83 5.18 7.56
C HIS A 50 -9.47 6.26 6.55
N THR A 51 -8.76 7.27 7.01
CA THR A 51 -8.21 8.33 6.16
C THR A 51 -6.72 8.44 6.42
N HIS A 52 -6.01 9.05 5.48
CA HIS A 52 -4.61 9.45 5.67
C HIS A 52 -4.51 10.95 5.42
N ASP A 53 -3.52 11.61 6.01
CA ASP A 53 -3.31 13.05 5.81
C ASP A 53 -2.48 13.36 4.57
N LYS A 54 -1.97 12.35 3.89
CA LYS A 54 -1.21 12.44 2.62
C LYS A 54 -1.79 11.47 1.62
N ASP A 55 -1.46 11.67 0.35
CA ASP A 55 -1.86 10.73 -0.70
C ASP A 55 -1.24 9.36 -0.49
N GLU A 56 -1.95 8.33 -0.93
CA GLU A 56 -1.43 6.96 -0.94
C GLU A 56 -1.60 6.39 -2.34
N PHE A 57 -0.52 5.84 -2.89
CA PHE A 57 -0.53 5.20 -4.20
C PHE A 57 -0.37 3.70 -3.99
N VAL A 58 -1.27 2.91 -4.57
CA VAL A 58 -1.26 1.45 -4.45
C VAL A 58 -1.25 0.82 -5.83
N TYR A 59 -0.24 -0.01 -6.09
CA TYR A 59 -0.14 -0.81 -7.30
C TYR A 59 -0.33 -2.27 -6.93
N ILE A 60 -1.25 -2.96 -7.59
CA ILE A 60 -1.52 -4.38 -7.31
C ILE A 60 -0.62 -5.24 -8.17
N MET A 61 0.33 -5.90 -7.52
CA MET A 61 1.30 -6.77 -8.18
C MET A 61 0.70 -8.14 -8.51
N GLU A 62 -0.23 -8.62 -7.66
CA GLU A 62 -0.83 -9.94 -7.82
C GLU A 62 -2.17 -9.95 -7.11
N GLY A 63 -3.14 -10.68 -7.68
CA GLY A 63 -4.47 -10.76 -7.10
C GLY A 63 -5.34 -9.55 -7.45
N SER A 64 -6.34 -9.30 -6.64
CA SER A 64 -7.23 -8.16 -6.83
C SER A 64 -7.91 -7.80 -5.52
N LEU A 65 -8.32 -6.54 -5.42
CA LEU A 65 -9.13 -6.09 -4.30
C LEU A 65 -10.13 -5.04 -4.77
N VAL A 66 -11.07 -4.70 -3.90
CA VAL A 66 -11.98 -3.59 -4.10
C VAL A 66 -11.58 -2.51 -3.10
N MET A 67 -11.31 -1.32 -3.61
CA MET A 67 -11.05 -0.16 -2.76
C MET A 67 -12.34 0.64 -2.66
N GLU A 68 -12.95 0.62 -1.49
CA GLU A 68 -14.13 1.41 -1.22
C GLU A 68 -13.68 2.83 -0.84
N MET A 69 -14.08 3.82 -1.63
CA MET A 69 -13.68 5.21 -1.43
C MET A 69 -14.90 6.11 -1.56
N ASP A 70 -15.18 6.89 -0.53
CA ASP A 70 -16.30 7.83 -0.52
C ASP A 70 -17.62 7.20 -1.00
N GLY A 71 -17.88 5.96 -0.57
CA GLY A 71 -19.09 5.25 -0.93
C GLY A 71 -19.10 4.64 -2.32
N ARG A 72 -17.97 4.70 -3.05
CA ARG A 72 -17.83 4.06 -4.35
C ARG A 72 -16.86 2.89 -4.25
N ASP A 73 -17.14 1.85 -5.00
CA ASP A 73 -16.27 0.68 -5.08
C ASP A 73 -15.43 0.77 -6.36
N GLU A 74 -14.11 0.71 -6.19
CA GLU A 74 -13.18 0.62 -7.31
C GLU A 74 -12.44 -0.70 -7.25
N GLU A 75 -12.67 -1.57 -8.24
CA GLU A 75 -11.92 -2.80 -8.33
C GLU A 75 -10.52 -2.51 -8.87
N VAL A 76 -9.51 -3.03 -8.20
CA VAL A 76 -8.10 -2.87 -8.60
C VAL A 76 -7.53 -4.26 -8.79
N ARG A 77 -7.16 -4.58 -10.03
CA ARG A 77 -6.69 -5.90 -10.43
C ARG A 77 -5.18 -5.90 -10.60
N GLN A 78 -4.65 -7.09 -10.75
CA GLN A 78 -3.23 -7.26 -11.04
C GLN A 78 -2.79 -6.35 -12.19
N GLY A 79 -1.73 -5.59 -11.97
CA GLY A 79 -1.19 -4.66 -12.96
C GLY A 79 -1.83 -3.29 -12.95
N GLU A 80 -2.85 -3.07 -12.12
CA GLU A 80 -3.52 -1.78 -12.01
C GLU A 80 -3.10 -1.06 -10.74
N ALA A 81 -3.24 0.26 -10.74
CA ALA A 81 -2.91 1.09 -9.61
C ALA A 81 -4.05 2.05 -9.30
N ILE A 82 -4.10 2.49 -8.05
CA ILE A 82 -5.08 3.47 -7.60
C ILE A 82 -4.38 4.52 -6.74
N LEU A 83 -4.81 5.78 -6.89
CA LEU A 83 -4.37 6.86 -6.01
C LEU A 83 -5.51 7.18 -5.06
N ILE A 84 -5.21 7.19 -3.78
CA ILE A 84 -6.15 7.57 -2.73
C ILE A 84 -5.71 8.95 -2.25
N PRO A 85 -6.46 10.02 -2.60
CA PRO A 85 -6.08 11.36 -2.18
C PRO A 85 -6.16 11.53 -0.66
N ALA A 86 -5.32 12.43 -0.14
CA ALA A 86 -5.34 12.78 1.27
C ALA A 86 -6.77 13.13 1.72
N GLY A 87 -7.14 12.64 2.89
CA GLY A 87 -8.46 12.93 3.48
C GLY A 87 -9.61 12.11 2.94
N THR A 88 -9.38 11.23 1.98
CA THR A 88 -10.44 10.39 1.42
C THR A 88 -10.69 9.18 2.32
N ALA A 89 -11.90 9.03 2.81
CA ALA A 89 -12.28 7.86 3.60
C ALA A 89 -12.31 6.63 2.68
N HIS A 90 -11.59 5.60 3.07
CA HIS A 90 -11.47 4.41 2.25
C HIS A 90 -11.22 3.17 3.09
N ARG A 91 -11.51 2.01 2.50
CA ARG A 91 -11.09 0.72 3.06
C ARG A 91 -10.88 -0.28 1.94
N PRO A 92 -9.82 -1.07 2.00
CA PRO A 92 -9.65 -2.20 1.09
C PRO A 92 -10.53 -3.37 1.54
N ARG A 93 -11.17 -4.02 0.58
CA ARG A 93 -11.91 -5.26 0.78
C ARG A 93 -11.35 -6.28 -0.19
N CYS A 94 -10.87 -7.38 0.34
CA CYS A 94 -10.16 -8.37 -0.46
C CYS A 94 -10.74 -9.76 -0.22
N LYS A 95 -11.43 -10.28 -1.21
CA LYS A 95 -12.14 -11.55 -1.09
C LYS A 95 -11.20 -12.74 -0.96
N ASN A 96 -10.15 -12.76 -1.78
CA ASN A 96 -9.15 -13.84 -1.74
C ASN A 96 -7.83 -13.31 -1.18
N PHE A 97 -7.00 -12.75 -2.05
CA PHE A 97 -5.77 -12.08 -1.63
C PHE A 97 -5.35 -11.05 -2.67
N ALA A 98 -4.53 -10.14 -2.26
CA ALA A 98 -3.84 -9.24 -3.17
C ALA A 98 -2.48 -8.90 -2.57
N LEU A 99 -1.51 -8.65 -3.44
CA LEU A 99 -0.19 -8.18 -3.04
C LEU A 99 0.01 -6.82 -3.66
N GLY A 100 0.24 -5.82 -2.82
CA GLY A 100 0.36 -4.44 -3.25
C GLY A 100 1.74 -3.86 -3.01
N LEU A 101 2.11 -2.94 -3.89
CA LEU A 101 3.25 -2.05 -3.71
C LEU A 101 2.66 -0.67 -3.43
N VAL A 102 3.00 -0.11 -2.29
CA VAL A 102 2.44 1.15 -1.83
C VAL A 102 3.54 2.19 -1.78
N LEU A 103 3.27 3.36 -2.35
CA LEU A 103 4.16 4.52 -2.27
C LEU A 103 3.44 5.63 -1.54
N GLU A 104 4.09 6.21 -0.55
CA GLU A 104 3.52 7.34 0.18
C GLU A 104 4.59 8.21 0.81
N THR A 105 4.20 9.43 1.15
CA THR A 105 5.06 10.38 1.87
C THR A 105 5.35 9.83 3.26
N ARG A 106 6.57 9.99 3.73
CA ARG A 106 6.94 9.61 5.09
C ARG A 106 6.11 10.42 6.08
N GLY A 107 5.72 9.77 7.19
CA GLY A 107 4.90 10.42 8.19
C GLY A 107 3.44 10.53 7.82
N ASN A 108 2.99 9.78 6.81
CA ASN A 108 1.58 9.74 6.46
C ASN A 108 0.77 9.15 7.61
N GLN A 109 -0.05 9.97 8.24
CA GLN A 109 -0.80 9.58 9.43
C GLN A 109 -2.12 8.93 9.04
N LYS A 110 -2.40 7.77 9.63
CA LYS A 110 -3.66 7.08 9.44
C LYS A 110 -4.62 7.47 10.56
N GLN A 111 -5.85 7.76 10.19
CA GLN A 111 -6.90 8.10 11.13
C GLN A 111 -8.09 7.19 10.90
N MET A 112 -8.44 6.41 11.90
CA MET A 112 -9.53 5.46 11.79
C MET A 112 -10.87 6.17 11.88
N ASP A 113 -11.87 5.61 11.19
CA ASP A 113 -13.24 6.10 11.29
C ASP A 113 -13.72 5.81 12.72
N PRO A 114 -14.13 6.86 13.47
CA PRO A 114 -14.55 6.67 14.85
C PRO A 114 -15.83 5.86 15.01
N GLN A 115 -16.55 5.60 13.92
CA GLN A 115 -17.79 4.84 13.97
C GLN A 115 -17.59 3.34 13.75
N VAL A 116 -16.36 2.93 13.53
CA VAL A 116 -16.02 1.53 13.26
C VAL A 116 -15.57 0.84 14.54
#